data_c670ebb15da2f132375adc95832c97d0
#
_entry.id   c670ebb15da2f132375adc95832c97d0
#
_cell.length_a   1.000
_cell.length_b   1.000
_cell.length_c   1.000
_cell.angle_alpha   90.00
_cell.angle_beta   90.00
_cell.angle_gamma   90.00
#
_symmetry.space_group_name_H-M   'P 1'
#
loop_
_entity.id
_entity.type
_entity.pdbx_description
1 polymer ?
#
loop_
_entity_poly.entity_id
_entity_poly.type
_entity_poly.pdbx_seq_one_letter_code
_entity_poly.pdbx_strand_id
1 'polypeptide(L)'
;GAYGGHNAMNPSAVLGAQQGSNEQMIRFNHVSKVYDRGMRPALDDVDIKINRDEFVFLVGASGSGKSTFLRLVIREERPTKGRIHVLGRDLSKISSWKVPQLRQEIGFVFQDFRLLENKTVLENVALASQVIGKPRHYILSAVPEALDLVGLAGKERRLPHELSGGEQQRVAIARAMVNRPKLLLADEPTGNLDPSTSVGIMRLLDRINRQGTTVVMATHDDEIVDQMRKRVIELKGGEVVRDQHRGVYGSDR
;
A
#
# COMPACT_ATOMS: atom_id res chain seq x y z
N GLY A 1 25.37 -21.87 51.20
CA GLY A 1 25.01 -22.51 49.96
C GLY A 1 24.40 -21.52 49.02
N ALA A 2 25.14 -21.12 47.96
CA ALA A 2 24.65 -20.25 46.92
C ALA A 2 23.98 -21.12 45.82
N TYR A 3 22.73 -20.82 45.49
CA TYR A 3 22.10 -21.36 44.29
C TYR A 3 21.95 -20.25 43.26
N GLY A 4 22.81 -20.28 42.26
CA GLY A 4 22.67 -19.48 41.06
C GLY A 4 21.60 -20.09 40.18
N GLY A 5 20.45 -19.41 40.08
CA GLY A 5 19.44 -19.73 39.10
C GLY A 5 19.85 -19.20 37.72
N HIS A 6 20.32 -20.08 36.86
CA HIS A 6 20.44 -19.76 35.43
C HIS A 6 19.02 -19.75 34.86
N ASN A 7 18.52 -18.54 34.63
CA ASN A 7 17.33 -18.35 33.82
C ASN A 7 17.70 -18.57 32.35
N ALA A 8 17.58 -19.80 31.89
CA ALA A 8 17.74 -20.13 30.49
C ALA A 8 16.58 -19.49 29.71
N MET A 9 16.87 -18.50 28.86
CA MET A 9 15.91 -17.96 27.92
C MET A 9 15.33 -19.06 27.06
N ASN A 10 14.02 -19.16 27.03
CA ASN A 10 13.29 -20.17 26.28
C ASN A 10 13.52 -19.94 24.76
N PRO A 11 14.13 -20.88 24.01
CA PRO A 11 14.43 -20.69 22.59
C PRO A 11 13.19 -20.45 21.72
N SER A 12 12.03 -20.89 22.18
CA SER A 12 10.77 -20.71 21.45
C SER A 12 10.29 -19.27 21.37
N ALA A 13 10.67 -18.40 22.32
CA ALA A 13 10.28 -16.99 22.32
C ALA A 13 11.05 -16.17 21.25
N VAL A 14 12.30 -16.59 20.97
CA VAL A 14 13.14 -15.92 19.95
C VAL A 14 12.70 -16.27 18.54
N LEU A 15 12.24 -17.52 18.32
CA LEU A 15 11.71 -17.98 17.04
C LEU A 15 10.39 -17.30 16.65
N GLY A 16 9.53 -17.00 17.63
CA GLY A 16 8.26 -16.30 17.38
C GLY A 16 8.43 -14.85 16.93
N ALA A 17 9.43 -14.14 17.47
CA ALA A 17 9.73 -12.76 17.08
C ALA A 17 10.35 -12.65 15.68
N GLN A 18 11.14 -13.65 15.27
CA GLN A 18 11.72 -13.69 13.91
C GLN A 18 10.71 -14.10 12.84
N GLN A 19 9.72 -14.93 13.19
CA GLN A 19 8.66 -15.31 12.26
C GLN A 19 7.73 -14.15 11.92
N GLY A 20 7.46 -13.23 12.85
CA GLY A 20 6.61 -12.06 12.62
C GLY A 20 7.22 -11.05 11.64
N SER A 21 8.56 -10.87 11.64
CA SER A 21 9.25 -9.93 10.75
C SER A 21 9.42 -10.43 9.31
N ASN A 22 9.23 -11.75 9.07
CA ASN A 22 9.36 -12.39 7.76
C ASN A 22 8.00 -12.78 7.14
N GLU A 23 6.90 -12.32 7.73
CA GLU A 23 5.56 -12.57 7.17
C GLU A 23 5.44 -11.89 5.81
N GLN A 24 5.12 -12.69 4.77
CA GLN A 24 4.96 -12.20 3.42
C GLN A 24 3.59 -11.56 3.26
N MET A 25 3.58 -10.26 2.96
CA MET A 25 2.36 -9.53 2.66
C MET A 25 1.96 -9.68 1.20
N ILE A 26 2.93 -9.68 0.29
CA ILE A 26 2.74 -9.89 -1.14
C ILE A 26 3.80 -10.85 -1.63
N ARG A 27 3.38 -11.88 -2.37
CA ARG A 27 4.27 -12.84 -3.03
C ARG A 27 3.83 -13.06 -4.47
N PHE A 28 4.66 -12.62 -5.40
CA PHE A 28 4.55 -12.93 -6.82
C PHE A 28 5.54 -14.03 -7.15
N ASN A 29 5.06 -15.18 -7.59
CA ASN A 29 5.87 -16.34 -7.92
C ASN A 29 5.77 -16.62 -9.41
N HIS A 30 6.79 -16.19 -10.16
CA HIS A 30 6.89 -16.35 -11.62
C HIS A 30 5.62 -15.87 -12.35
N VAL A 31 5.19 -14.64 -12.05
CA VAL A 31 3.94 -14.07 -12.54
C VAL A 31 4.16 -13.41 -13.90
N SER A 32 3.33 -13.77 -14.87
CA SER A 32 3.23 -13.09 -16.15
C SER A 32 1.77 -12.66 -16.39
N LYS A 33 1.60 -11.50 -17.02
CA LYS A 33 0.29 -10.99 -17.42
C LYS A 33 0.34 -10.52 -18.85
N VAL A 34 -0.43 -11.17 -19.71
CA VAL A 34 -0.63 -10.81 -21.12
C VAL A 34 -2.09 -10.44 -21.31
N TYR A 35 -2.36 -9.21 -21.75
CA TYR A 35 -3.74 -8.75 -21.97
C TYR A 35 -4.31 -9.26 -23.28
N ASP A 36 -3.53 -9.21 -24.35
CA ASP A 36 -3.94 -9.69 -25.68
C ASP A 36 -2.88 -10.59 -26.30
N ARG A 37 -3.32 -11.63 -27.01
CA ARG A 37 -2.42 -12.55 -27.73
C ARG A 37 -1.57 -11.77 -28.74
N GLY A 38 -0.26 -12.01 -28.74
CA GLY A 38 0.68 -11.38 -29.65
C GLY A 38 1.21 -10.04 -29.17
N MET A 39 0.71 -9.50 -28.07
CA MET A 39 1.27 -8.31 -27.40
C MET A 39 2.38 -8.71 -26.43
N ARG A 40 3.27 -7.76 -26.15
CA ARG A 40 4.27 -7.94 -25.10
C ARG A 40 3.57 -8.10 -23.75
N PRO A 41 4.08 -8.98 -22.87
CA PRO A 41 3.52 -9.08 -21.53
C PRO A 41 3.59 -7.74 -20.79
N ALA A 42 2.52 -7.41 -20.08
CA ALA A 42 2.54 -6.27 -19.15
C ALA A 42 3.43 -6.56 -17.93
N LEU A 43 3.44 -7.83 -17.49
CA LEU A 43 4.44 -8.38 -16.56
C LEU A 43 4.98 -9.69 -17.16
N ASP A 44 6.27 -9.91 -17.00
CA ASP A 44 6.97 -11.05 -17.58
C ASP A 44 7.85 -11.72 -16.53
N ASP A 45 7.45 -12.90 -16.08
CA ASP A 45 8.16 -13.75 -15.12
C ASP A 45 8.60 -12.98 -13.87
N VAL A 46 7.67 -12.24 -13.27
CA VAL A 46 7.95 -11.39 -12.12
C VAL A 46 7.97 -12.23 -10.84
N ASP A 47 9.07 -12.12 -10.12
CA ASP A 47 9.28 -12.76 -8.82
C ASP A 47 9.55 -11.68 -7.77
N ILE A 48 8.57 -11.44 -6.90
CA ILE A 48 8.62 -10.38 -5.88
C ILE A 48 8.11 -10.94 -4.56
N LYS A 49 8.81 -10.58 -3.49
CA LYS A 49 8.42 -10.87 -2.11
C LYS A 49 8.46 -9.57 -1.31
N ILE A 50 7.32 -9.14 -0.79
CA ILE A 50 7.22 -7.97 0.09
C ILE A 50 6.77 -8.47 1.46
N ASN A 51 7.58 -8.18 2.47
CA ASN A 51 7.35 -8.62 3.84
C ASN A 51 6.60 -7.56 4.64
N ARG A 52 6.01 -8.00 5.74
CA ARG A 52 5.34 -7.13 6.71
C ARG A 52 6.25 -5.99 7.14
N ASP A 53 5.63 -4.83 7.34
CA ASP A 53 6.27 -3.59 7.81
C ASP A 53 7.23 -2.94 6.81
N GLU A 54 7.41 -3.49 5.61
CA GLU A 54 8.23 -2.84 4.60
C GLU A 54 7.55 -1.59 4.00
N PHE A 55 8.35 -0.64 3.60
CA PHE A 55 7.98 0.44 2.68
C PHE A 55 8.73 0.22 1.37
N VAL A 56 7.99 -0.04 0.30
CA VAL A 56 8.57 -0.39 -1.01
C VAL A 56 8.14 0.62 -2.05
N PHE A 57 9.11 1.20 -2.75
CA PHE A 57 8.87 1.93 -3.99
C PHE A 57 8.88 0.97 -5.17
N LEU A 58 7.81 0.97 -5.94
CA LEU A 58 7.72 0.29 -7.22
C LEU A 58 7.92 1.34 -8.32
N VAL A 59 9.07 1.32 -8.96
CA VAL A 59 9.48 2.38 -9.88
C VAL A 59 9.59 1.88 -11.31
N GLY A 60 9.57 2.80 -12.25
CA GLY A 60 9.69 2.54 -13.68
C GLY A 60 8.94 3.58 -14.48
N ALA A 61 9.23 3.65 -15.77
CA ALA A 61 8.54 4.53 -16.70
C ALA A 61 7.07 4.15 -16.84
N SER A 62 6.26 5.06 -17.38
CA SER A 62 4.89 4.76 -17.79
C SER A 62 4.86 3.54 -18.70
N GLY A 63 3.96 2.59 -18.44
CA GLY A 63 3.86 1.35 -19.21
C GLY A 63 4.87 0.26 -18.82
N SER A 64 5.61 0.44 -17.71
CA SER A 64 6.58 -0.56 -17.25
C SER A 64 5.99 -1.77 -16.54
N GLY A 65 4.70 -1.71 -16.17
CA GLY A 65 3.99 -2.79 -15.48
C GLY A 65 3.53 -2.46 -14.06
N LYS A 66 3.81 -1.25 -13.55
CA LYS A 66 3.45 -0.85 -12.18
C LYS A 66 1.95 -0.94 -11.90
N SER A 67 1.13 -0.39 -12.78
CA SER A 67 -0.33 -0.41 -12.62
C SER A 67 -0.88 -1.84 -12.69
N THR A 68 -0.34 -2.67 -13.57
CA THR A 68 -0.71 -4.09 -13.67
C THR A 68 -0.39 -4.83 -12.38
N PHE A 69 0.81 -4.58 -11.80
CA PHE A 69 1.19 -5.16 -10.51
C PHE A 69 0.15 -4.82 -9.43
N LEU A 70 -0.21 -3.55 -9.29
CA LEU A 70 -1.17 -3.12 -8.28
C LEU A 70 -2.56 -3.74 -8.50
N ARG A 71 -3.03 -3.83 -9.74
CA ARG A 71 -4.32 -4.45 -10.07
C ARG A 71 -4.35 -5.94 -9.76
N LEU A 72 -3.25 -6.62 -9.93
CA LEU A 72 -3.14 -8.04 -9.58
C LEU A 72 -3.18 -8.25 -8.06
N VAL A 73 -2.56 -7.35 -7.29
CA VAL A 73 -2.56 -7.43 -5.82
C VAL A 73 -3.98 -7.33 -5.26
N ILE A 74 -4.82 -6.45 -5.80
CA ILE A 74 -6.21 -6.28 -5.35
C ILE A 74 -7.20 -7.20 -6.05
N ARG A 75 -6.69 -8.16 -6.84
CA ARG A 75 -7.51 -9.10 -7.59
C ARG A 75 -8.51 -8.42 -8.56
N GLU A 76 -8.16 -7.26 -9.09
CA GLU A 76 -8.88 -6.61 -10.21
C GLU A 76 -8.55 -7.31 -11.54
N GLU A 77 -7.35 -7.87 -11.63
CA GLU A 77 -6.86 -8.68 -12.73
C GLU A 77 -6.39 -10.06 -12.23
N ARG A 78 -6.35 -11.04 -13.12
CA ARG A 78 -5.79 -12.36 -12.85
C ARG A 78 -4.50 -12.56 -13.65
N PRO A 79 -3.50 -13.26 -13.10
CA PRO A 79 -2.29 -13.55 -13.86
C PRO A 79 -2.58 -14.53 -15.00
N THR A 80 -1.81 -14.40 -16.09
CA THR A 80 -1.81 -15.39 -17.18
C THR A 80 -1.02 -16.63 -16.78
N LYS A 81 0.08 -16.42 -16.02
CA LYS A 81 0.94 -17.47 -15.47
C LYS A 81 1.39 -17.10 -14.08
N GLY A 82 1.76 -18.10 -13.31
CA GLY A 82 2.31 -17.91 -11.96
C GLY A 82 1.25 -17.82 -10.89
N ARG A 83 1.70 -17.59 -9.66
CA ARG A 83 0.84 -17.55 -8.47
C ARG A 83 1.09 -16.27 -7.68
N ILE A 84 0.01 -15.75 -7.10
CA ILE A 84 0.04 -14.54 -6.27
C ILE A 84 -0.56 -14.87 -4.92
N HIS A 85 0.16 -14.55 -3.85
CA HIS A 85 -0.34 -14.59 -2.48
C HIS A 85 -0.35 -13.16 -1.94
N VAL A 86 -1.45 -12.78 -1.32
CA VAL A 86 -1.62 -11.47 -0.67
C VAL A 86 -2.23 -11.70 0.70
N LEU A 87 -1.60 -11.16 1.74
CA LEU A 87 -2.05 -11.30 3.13
C LEU A 87 -2.27 -12.77 3.53
N GLY A 88 -1.39 -13.65 3.07
CA GLY A 88 -1.44 -15.07 3.36
C GLY A 88 -2.46 -15.87 2.56
N ARG A 89 -3.13 -15.27 1.58
CA ARG A 89 -4.15 -15.93 0.74
C ARG A 89 -3.66 -16.15 -0.68
N ASP A 90 -3.83 -17.36 -1.19
CA ASP A 90 -3.63 -17.64 -2.63
C ASP A 90 -4.78 -17.04 -3.41
N LEU A 91 -4.50 -16.01 -4.24
CA LEU A 91 -5.53 -15.30 -4.98
C LEU A 91 -6.27 -16.16 -6.00
N SER A 92 -5.64 -17.25 -6.50
CA SER A 92 -6.28 -18.17 -7.44
C SER A 92 -7.40 -18.99 -6.79
N LYS A 93 -7.37 -19.12 -5.45
CA LYS A 93 -8.33 -19.91 -4.68
C LYS A 93 -9.45 -19.08 -4.08
N ILE A 94 -9.42 -17.75 -4.25
CA ILE A 94 -10.46 -16.87 -3.73
C ILE A 94 -11.59 -16.79 -4.73
N SER A 95 -12.80 -17.17 -4.33
CA SER A 95 -14.01 -16.97 -5.13
C SER A 95 -14.30 -15.49 -5.30
N SER A 96 -14.87 -15.09 -6.44
CA SER A 96 -15.15 -13.68 -6.75
C SER A 96 -15.99 -12.99 -5.67
N TRP A 97 -16.93 -13.69 -5.03
CA TRP A 97 -17.77 -13.15 -3.96
C TRP A 97 -17.02 -12.94 -2.64
N LYS A 98 -15.84 -13.55 -2.47
CA LYS A 98 -14.95 -13.36 -1.30
C LYS A 98 -13.88 -12.28 -1.51
N VAL A 99 -13.71 -11.79 -2.73
CA VAL A 99 -12.72 -10.73 -3.03
C VAL A 99 -12.93 -9.48 -2.17
N PRO A 100 -14.16 -9.03 -1.88
CA PRO A 100 -14.37 -7.90 -0.98
C PRO A 100 -13.74 -8.08 0.40
N GLN A 101 -13.68 -9.29 0.95
CA GLN A 101 -13.03 -9.57 2.24
C GLN A 101 -11.52 -9.30 2.19
N LEU A 102 -10.87 -9.69 1.08
CA LEU A 102 -9.46 -9.37 0.84
C LEU A 102 -9.26 -7.86 0.78
N ARG A 103 -10.08 -7.17 0.01
CA ARG A 103 -9.94 -5.72 -0.23
C ARG A 103 -10.19 -4.87 1.01
N GLN A 104 -10.92 -5.37 2.02
CA GLN A 104 -11.10 -4.69 3.31
C GLN A 104 -9.79 -4.50 4.06
N GLU A 105 -8.81 -5.38 3.85
CA GLU A 105 -7.51 -5.34 4.49
C GLU A 105 -6.48 -4.54 3.69
N ILE A 106 -6.89 -3.97 2.56
CA ILE A 106 -6.02 -3.21 1.66
C ILE A 106 -6.60 -1.81 1.47
N GLY A 107 -5.82 -0.79 1.80
CA GLY A 107 -6.14 0.59 1.43
C GLY A 107 -5.52 0.92 0.07
N PHE A 108 -6.20 1.77 -0.70
CA PHE A 108 -5.70 2.21 -2.00
C PHE A 108 -5.83 3.71 -2.17
N VAL A 109 -4.74 4.36 -2.58
CA VAL A 109 -4.66 5.80 -2.81
C VAL A 109 -4.25 6.06 -4.26
N PHE A 110 -5.00 6.94 -4.93
CA PHE A 110 -4.82 7.27 -6.34
C PHE A 110 -4.22 8.66 -6.54
N GLN A 111 -3.63 8.90 -7.71
CA GLN A 111 -3.10 10.20 -8.10
C GLN A 111 -4.18 11.29 -8.16
N ASP A 112 -5.36 10.97 -8.65
CA ASP A 112 -6.49 11.89 -8.85
C ASP A 112 -7.46 11.97 -7.67
N PHE A 113 -7.04 11.52 -6.49
CA PHE A 113 -7.75 11.53 -5.21
C PHE A 113 -9.05 10.70 -5.19
N ARG A 114 -9.86 10.74 -6.23
CA ARG A 114 -11.14 10.02 -6.38
C ARG A 114 -12.13 10.27 -5.25
N LEU A 115 -12.27 11.53 -4.84
CA LEU A 115 -13.27 11.93 -3.87
C LEU A 115 -14.63 12.13 -4.54
N LEU A 116 -15.70 11.88 -3.77
CA LEU A 116 -17.05 12.24 -4.19
C LEU A 116 -17.25 13.74 -3.97
N GLU A 117 -17.40 14.50 -5.05
CA GLU A 117 -17.40 15.96 -5.06
C GLU A 117 -18.61 16.57 -4.31
N ASN A 118 -19.72 15.84 -4.24
CA ASN A 118 -20.95 16.27 -3.56
C ASN A 118 -21.06 15.78 -2.11
N LYS A 119 -19.99 15.17 -1.58
CA LYS A 119 -19.92 14.65 -0.21
C LYS A 119 -18.87 15.39 0.58
N THR A 120 -19.14 15.58 1.87
CA THR A 120 -18.19 16.21 2.79
C THR A 120 -16.96 15.34 3.03
N VAL A 121 -15.94 15.90 3.66
CA VAL A 121 -14.75 15.17 4.12
C VAL A 121 -15.17 13.97 4.99
N LEU A 122 -16.01 14.19 5.99
CA LEU A 122 -16.49 13.12 6.86
C LEU A 122 -17.21 12.03 6.07
N GLU A 123 -18.10 12.39 5.16
CA GLU A 123 -18.85 11.44 4.34
C GLU A 123 -17.94 10.64 3.40
N ASN A 124 -16.94 11.29 2.80
CA ASN A 124 -15.97 10.59 1.96
C ASN A 124 -15.18 9.53 2.73
N VAL A 125 -14.73 9.86 3.93
CA VAL A 125 -13.98 8.91 4.77
C VAL A 125 -14.88 7.80 5.30
N ALA A 126 -16.09 8.15 5.77
CA ALA A 126 -17.05 7.19 6.31
C ALA A 126 -17.51 6.16 5.27
N LEU A 127 -17.53 6.54 4.00
CA LEU A 127 -18.01 5.68 2.91
C LEU A 127 -17.28 4.33 2.88
N ALA A 128 -15.97 4.30 3.09
CA ALA A 128 -15.19 3.07 3.09
C ALA A 128 -15.63 2.09 4.18
N SER A 129 -16.07 2.59 5.33
CA SER A 129 -16.61 1.76 6.42
C SER A 129 -18.07 1.37 6.20
N GLN A 130 -18.87 2.28 5.63
CA GLN A 130 -20.27 2.00 5.32
C GLN A 130 -20.43 0.90 4.27
N VAL A 131 -19.61 0.93 3.23
CA VAL A 131 -19.65 -0.06 2.13
C VAL A 131 -19.42 -1.48 2.64
N ILE A 132 -18.57 -1.67 3.65
CA ILE A 132 -18.30 -2.98 4.24
C ILE A 132 -19.23 -3.31 5.41
N GLY A 133 -20.24 -2.49 5.68
CA GLY A 133 -21.24 -2.77 6.69
C GLY A 133 -20.80 -2.56 8.13
N LYS A 134 -19.81 -1.71 8.38
CA LYS A 134 -19.41 -1.40 9.75
C LYS A 134 -20.54 -0.71 10.52
N PRO A 135 -20.74 -1.03 11.79
CA PRO A 135 -21.78 -0.42 12.58
C PRO A 135 -21.48 1.05 12.87
N ARG A 136 -22.55 1.82 13.15
CA ARG A 136 -22.45 3.26 13.38
C ARG A 136 -21.46 3.63 14.48
N HIS A 137 -21.40 2.86 15.58
CA HIS A 137 -20.48 3.15 16.69
C HIS A 137 -19.01 3.04 16.25
N TYR A 138 -18.69 2.11 15.34
CA TYR A 138 -17.37 2.01 14.75
C TYR A 138 -17.03 3.26 13.94
N ILE A 139 -17.94 3.69 13.07
CA ILE A 139 -17.74 4.85 12.19
C ILE A 139 -17.55 6.13 12.99
N LEU A 140 -18.34 6.33 14.06
CA LEU A 140 -18.24 7.50 14.92
C LEU A 140 -16.89 7.61 15.65
N SER A 141 -16.21 6.50 15.86
CA SER A 141 -14.87 6.44 16.45
C SER A 141 -13.78 6.48 15.38
N ALA A 142 -13.91 5.70 14.32
CA ALA A 142 -12.86 5.48 13.33
C ALA A 142 -12.64 6.70 12.41
N VAL A 143 -13.70 7.42 12.04
CA VAL A 143 -13.57 8.58 11.14
C VAL A 143 -12.81 9.73 11.79
N PRO A 144 -13.11 10.17 13.02
CA PRO A 144 -12.29 11.19 13.69
C PRO A 144 -10.84 10.77 13.86
N GLU A 145 -10.58 9.51 14.20
CA GLU A 145 -9.22 8.98 14.33
C GLU A 145 -8.46 9.05 12.99
N ALA A 146 -9.11 8.68 11.89
CA ALA A 146 -8.50 8.75 10.56
C ALA A 146 -8.22 10.20 10.13
N LEU A 147 -9.13 11.13 10.42
CA LEU A 147 -8.93 12.55 10.14
C LEU A 147 -7.83 13.17 10.99
N ASP A 148 -7.71 12.76 12.23
CA ASP A 148 -6.61 13.18 13.10
C ASP A 148 -5.27 12.68 12.57
N LEU A 149 -5.20 11.43 12.15
CA LEU A 149 -4.00 10.83 11.55
C LEU A 149 -3.46 11.68 10.38
N VAL A 150 -4.33 12.20 9.53
CA VAL A 150 -3.96 12.97 8.34
C VAL A 150 -3.91 14.49 8.56
N GLY A 151 -4.17 14.96 9.78
CA GLY A 151 -4.13 16.38 10.13
C GLY A 151 -5.32 17.19 9.62
N LEU A 152 -6.48 16.59 9.47
CA LEU A 152 -7.70 17.24 8.99
C LEU A 152 -8.82 17.36 10.04
N ALA A 153 -8.49 17.19 11.33
CA ALA A 153 -9.43 17.43 12.40
C ALA A 153 -9.98 18.86 12.31
N GLY A 154 -11.30 19.02 12.40
CA GLY A 154 -11.96 20.31 12.24
C GLY A 154 -12.46 20.63 10.85
N LYS A 155 -12.08 19.82 9.83
CA LYS A 155 -12.50 20.02 8.43
C LYS A 155 -13.56 19.04 7.95
N GLU A 156 -14.25 18.39 8.87
CA GLU A 156 -15.24 17.32 8.60
C GLU A 156 -16.38 17.76 7.67
N ARG A 157 -16.78 19.02 7.74
CA ARG A 157 -17.91 19.57 6.98
C ARG A 157 -17.53 20.19 5.65
N ARG A 158 -16.24 20.27 5.33
CA ARG A 158 -15.78 20.82 4.06
C ARG A 158 -16.12 19.89 2.90
N LEU A 159 -16.35 20.49 1.73
CA LEU A 159 -16.50 19.78 0.46
C LEU A 159 -15.15 19.74 -0.26
N PRO A 160 -14.90 18.76 -1.16
CA PRO A 160 -13.62 18.65 -1.85
C PRO A 160 -13.14 19.94 -2.55
N HIS A 161 -14.06 20.68 -3.20
CA HIS A 161 -13.71 21.94 -3.89
C HIS A 161 -13.26 23.06 -2.93
N GLU A 162 -13.53 22.94 -1.64
CA GLU A 162 -13.08 23.89 -0.61
C GLU A 162 -11.68 23.54 -0.06
N LEU A 163 -11.06 22.48 -0.56
CA LEU A 163 -9.78 21.98 -0.09
C LEU A 163 -8.67 22.17 -1.12
N SER A 164 -7.44 22.35 -0.65
CA SER A 164 -6.26 22.26 -1.50
C SER A 164 -6.06 20.83 -2.03
N GLY A 165 -5.24 20.67 -3.08
CA GLY A 165 -4.90 19.34 -3.60
C GLY A 165 -4.30 18.42 -2.54
N GLY A 166 -3.39 18.94 -1.71
CA GLY A 166 -2.79 18.19 -0.61
C GLY A 166 -3.81 17.77 0.44
N GLU A 167 -4.74 18.64 0.77
CA GLU A 167 -5.84 18.31 1.69
C GLU A 167 -6.77 17.26 1.09
N GLN A 168 -7.09 17.34 -0.20
CA GLN A 168 -7.88 16.32 -0.88
C GLN A 168 -7.20 14.96 -0.85
N GLN A 169 -5.88 14.91 -1.09
CA GLN A 169 -5.13 13.66 -0.99
C GLN A 169 -5.12 13.13 0.45
N ARG A 170 -5.04 14.01 1.43
CA ARG A 170 -5.13 13.59 2.84
C ARG A 170 -6.50 12.98 3.17
N VAL A 171 -7.58 13.50 2.60
CA VAL A 171 -8.91 12.88 2.72
C VAL A 171 -8.92 11.48 2.12
N ALA A 172 -8.34 11.33 0.93
CA ALA A 172 -8.22 10.02 0.27
C ALA A 172 -7.40 9.02 1.09
N ILE A 173 -6.32 9.47 1.72
CA ILE A 173 -5.51 8.64 2.62
C ILE A 173 -6.31 8.27 3.88
N ALA A 174 -7.04 9.21 4.48
CA ALA A 174 -7.90 8.93 5.64
C ALA A 174 -8.95 7.87 5.29
N ARG A 175 -9.59 7.98 4.13
CA ARG A 175 -10.55 6.99 3.62
C ARG A 175 -9.91 5.62 3.45
N ALA A 176 -8.69 5.57 2.92
CA ALA A 176 -7.95 4.31 2.77
C ALA A 176 -7.59 3.68 4.12
N MET A 177 -7.38 4.49 5.16
CA MET A 177 -6.91 4.05 6.47
C MET A 177 -8.01 3.83 7.50
N VAL A 178 -9.25 4.27 7.24
CA VAL A 178 -10.33 4.24 8.24
C VAL A 178 -10.66 2.82 8.73
N ASN A 179 -10.47 1.81 7.90
CA ASN A 179 -10.68 0.41 8.24
C ASN A 179 -9.41 -0.28 8.77
N ARG A 180 -8.38 0.47 9.09
CA ARG A 180 -7.10 -0.04 9.61
C ARG A 180 -6.52 -1.17 8.77
N PRO A 181 -6.27 -0.94 7.47
CA PRO A 181 -5.74 -1.96 6.58
C PRO A 181 -4.34 -2.37 7.00
N LYS A 182 -3.96 -3.60 6.67
CA LYS A 182 -2.61 -4.12 6.90
C LYS A 182 -1.64 -3.70 5.79
N LEU A 183 -2.20 -3.39 4.62
CA LEU A 183 -1.45 -3.05 3.41
C LEU A 183 -2.05 -1.79 2.80
N LEU A 184 -1.20 -0.82 2.49
CA LEU A 184 -1.57 0.40 1.76
C LEU A 184 -0.83 0.42 0.43
N LEU A 185 -1.60 0.46 -0.65
CA LEU A 185 -1.10 0.64 -2.01
C LEU A 185 -1.34 2.08 -2.43
N ALA A 186 -0.35 2.71 -3.01
CA ALA A 186 -0.45 4.07 -3.52
C ALA A 186 0.06 4.13 -4.96
N ASP A 187 -0.74 4.68 -5.85
CA ASP A 187 -0.41 4.81 -7.27
C ASP A 187 -0.18 6.28 -7.60
N GLU A 188 1.09 6.68 -7.71
CA GLU A 188 1.52 8.07 -7.97
C GLU A 188 0.83 9.08 -7.03
N PRO A 189 0.86 8.88 -5.71
CA PRO A 189 0.01 9.66 -4.80
C PRO A 189 0.34 11.14 -4.75
N THR A 190 1.52 11.54 -5.21
CA THR A 190 1.99 12.94 -5.25
C THR A 190 2.01 13.53 -6.65
N GLY A 191 1.52 12.80 -7.66
CA GLY A 191 1.67 13.18 -9.07
C GLY A 191 0.96 14.48 -9.46
N ASN A 192 -0.10 14.88 -8.75
CA ASN A 192 -0.86 16.11 -8.99
C ASN A 192 -0.55 17.21 -7.97
N LEU A 193 0.53 17.07 -7.20
CA LEU A 193 0.88 17.98 -6.12
C LEU A 193 2.20 18.70 -6.39
N ASP A 194 2.32 19.92 -5.87
CA ASP A 194 3.58 20.65 -5.90
C ASP A 194 4.64 19.99 -5.00
N PRO A 195 5.93 20.25 -5.20
CA PRO A 195 6.99 19.58 -4.45
C PRO A 195 6.90 19.72 -2.93
N SER A 196 6.56 20.90 -2.41
CA SER A 196 6.48 21.10 -0.97
C SER A 196 5.30 20.34 -0.33
N THR A 197 4.16 20.32 -0.99
CA THR A 197 2.99 19.54 -0.56
C THR A 197 3.28 18.04 -0.62
N SER A 198 3.99 17.59 -1.65
CA SER A 198 4.40 16.20 -1.81
C SER A 198 5.25 15.70 -0.63
N VAL A 199 6.15 16.53 -0.11
CA VAL A 199 6.95 16.19 1.09
C VAL A 199 6.06 15.86 2.28
N GLY A 200 5.02 16.65 2.50
CA GLY A 200 4.06 16.40 3.59
C GLY A 200 3.30 15.08 3.44
N ILE A 201 2.88 14.76 2.21
CA ILE A 201 2.22 13.48 1.91
C ILE A 201 3.19 12.32 2.14
N MET A 202 4.44 12.43 1.71
CA MET A 202 5.44 11.36 1.91
C MET A 202 5.76 11.14 3.39
N ARG A 203 5.83 12.22 4.18
CA ARG A 203 5.99 12.10 5.64
C ARG A 203 4.80 11.39 6.28
N LEU A 204 3.59 11.65 5.81
CA LEU A 204 2.39 10.98 6.29
C LEU A 204 2.43 9.48 5.97
N LEU A 205 2.77 9.10 4.73
CA LEU A 205 2.91 7.69 4.34
C LEU A 205 3.99 6.97 5.14
N ASP A 206 5.13 7.63 5.38
CA ASP A 206 6.20 7.07 6.22
C ASP A 206 5.73 6.86 7.67
N ARG A 207 4.97 7.79 8.22
CA ARG A 207 4.38 7.64 9.57
C ARG A 207 3.40 6.47 9.62
N ILE A 208 2.55 6.32 8.62
CA ILE A 208 1.62 5.18 8.49
C ILE A 208 2.39 3.87 8.49
N ASN A 209 3.48 3.80 7.73
CA ASN A 209 4.34 2.63 7.70
C ASN A 209 4.97 2.34 9.07
N ARG A 210 5.50 3.34 9.74
CA ARG A 210 6.13 3.17 11.06
C ARG A 210 5.13 2.74 12.14
N GLN A 211 3.85 2.98 11.94
CA GLN A 211 2.78 2.52 12.83
C GLN A 211 2.34 1.08 12.54
N GLY A 212 2.96 0.40 11.58
CA GLY A 212 2.76 -1.01 11.33
C GLY A 212 2.03 -1.37 10.04
N THR A 213 1.73 -0.40 9.16
CA THR A 213 1.14 -0.66 7.86
C THR A 213 2.23 -0.89 6.82
N THR A 214 2.16 -2.00 6.09
CA THR A 214 3.04 -2.24 4.93
C THR A 214 2.61 -1.31 3.79
N VAL A 215 3.56 -0.60 3.18
CA VAL A 215 3.28 0.38 2.14
C VAL A 215 3.99 0.00 0.84
N VAL A 216 3.25 -0.02 -0.25
CA VAL A 216 3.81 -0.13 -1.61
C VAL A 216 3.36 1.08 -2.41
N MET A 217 4.31 1.86 -2.88
CA MET A 217 4.06 3.08 -3.64
C MET A 217 4.64 2.95 -5.04
N ALA A 218 3.75 2.96 -6.04
CA ALA A 218 4.16 3.06 -7.44
C ALA A 218 4.44 4.52 -7.78
N THR A 219 5.60 4.80 -8.33
CA THR A 219 5.98 6.16 -8.72
C THR A 219 7.04 6.16 -9.82
N HIS A 220 7.09 7.23 -10.60
CA HIS A 220 8.19 7.55 -11.50
C HIS A 220 9.02 8.77 -11.01
N ASP A 221 8.72 9.28 -9.82
CA ASP A 221 9.42 10.42 -9.23
C ASP A 221 10.70 9.95 -8.54
N ASP A 222 11.83 10.08 -9.25
CA ASP A 222 13.15 9.67 -8.79
C ASP A 222 13.64 10.49 -7.58
N GLU A 223 13.28 11.75 -7.50
CA GLU A 223 13.70 12.64 -6.41
C GLU A 223 13.12 12.22 -5.07
N ILE A 224 11.82 11.88 -5.02
CA ILE A 224 11.17 11.36 -3.82
C ILE A 224 11.81 10.04 -3.37
N VAL A 225 12.03 9.14 -4.31
CA VAL A 225 12.63 7.82 -4.03
C VAL A 225 14.04 7.98 -3.46
N ASP A 226 14.86 8.83 -4.06
CA ASP A 226 16.23 9.06 -3.63
C ASP A 226 16.31 9.68 -2.22
N GLN A 227 15.37 10.57 -1.88
CA GLN A 227 15.33 11.22 -0.58
C GLN A 227 14.94 10.28 0.55
N MET A 228 14.03 9.34 0.31
CA MET A 228 13.49 8.49 1.38
C MET A 228 14.31 7.25 1.67
N ARG A 229 15.10 6.76 0.72
CA ARG A 229 16.01 5.61 0.85
C ARG A 229 15.33 4.35 1.41
N LYS A 230 14.17 4.03 0.86
CA LYS A 230 13.44 2.79 1.14
C LYS A 230 13.83 1.72 0.13
N ARG A 231 13.25 0.53 0.25
CA ARG A 231 13.44 -0.53 -0.75
C ARG A 231 12.89 -0.07 -2.10
N VAL A 232 13.62 -0.33 -3.16
CA VAL A 232 13.23 0.01 -4.54
C VAL A 232 13.17 -1.25 -5.37
N ILE A 233 12.01 -1.49 -5.99
CA ILE A 233 11.82 -2.52 -7.02
C ILE A 233 11.57 -1.78 -8.32
N GLU A 234 12.42 -1.99 -9.31
CA GLU A 234 12.30 -1.34 -10.61
C GLU A 234 11.77 -2.31 -11.66
N LEU A 235 10.71 -1.89 -12.35
CA LEU A 235 10.14 -2.58 -13.50
C LEU A 235 10.54 -1.88 -14.79
N LYS A 236 10.92 -2.67 -15.79
CA LYS A 236 11.20 -2.20 -17.14
C LYS A 236 10.69 -3.23 -18.14
N GLY A 237 9.75 -2.81 -19.01
CA GLY A 237 9.14 -3.71 -19.97
C GLY A 237 8.48 -4.94 -19.34
N GLY A 238 7.89 -4.78 -18.15
CA GLY A 238 7.23 -5.86 -17.42
C GLY A 238 8.16 -6.77 -16.62
N GLU A 239 9.47 -6.51 -16.63
CA GLU A 239 10.47 -7.32 -15.91
C GLU A 239 11.03 -6.58 -14.71
N VAL A 240 11.34 -7.31 -13.63
CA VAL A 240 12.10 -6.77 -12.50
C VAL A 240 13.56 -6.66 -12.90
N VAL A 241 14.05 -5.43 -13.03
CA VAL A 241 15.45 -5.18 -13.41
C VAL A 241 16.30 -4.77 -12.20
N ARG A 242 15.67 -4.44 -11.09
CA ARG A 242 16.36 -4.09 -9.86
C ARG A 242 15.46 -4.32 -8.65
N ASP A 243 16.05 -4.84 -7.57
CA ASP A 243 15.40 -4.95 -6.26
C ASP A 243 16.47 -4.66 -5.21
N GLN A 244 16.44 -3.43 -4.68
CA GLN A 244 17.45 -2.95 -3.74
C GLN A 244 16.79 -2.46 -2.44
N HIS A 245 17.26 -3.00 -1.33
CA HIS A 245 16.92 -2.48 -0.02
C HIS A 245 17.66 -1.16 0.20
N ARG A 246 16.92 -0.09 0.58
CA ARG A 246 17.45 1.27 0.73
C ARG A 246 18.12 1.79 -0.56
N GLY A 247 17.52 1.47 -1.71
CA GLY A 247 18.00 1.89 -3.01
C GLY A 247 17.72 3.35 -3.32
N VAL A 248 18.29 3.82 -4.43
CA VAL A 248 17.97 5.11 -5.06
C VAL A 248 17.50 4.84 -6.48
N TYR A 249 16.62 5.70 -7.00
CA TYR A 249 16.04 5.53 -8.32
C TYR A 249 17.12 5.65 -9.40
N GLY A 250 17.14 4.68 -10.36
CA GLY A 250 18.03 4.72 -11.51
C GLY A 250 19.52 4.65 -11.19
N SER A 251 19.93 4.30 -9.98
CA SER A 251 21.32 4.28 -9.54
C SER A 251 21.91 2.87 -9.67
N ASP A 252 22.95 2.72 -10.50
CA ASP A 252 23.80 1.53 -10.61
C ASP A 252 25.03 1.64 -9.70
N ARG A 253 24.95 2.32 -8.56
CA ARG A 253 26.10 2.58 -7.67
C ARG A 253 26.28 1.51 -6.61
#